data_e42e2565ae0ffdbd69442de442bd97c3
#
_entry.id   e42e2565ae0ffdbd69442de442bd97c3
#
_cell.length_a   1.000
_cell.length_b   1.000
_cell.length_c   1.000
_cell.angle_alpha   90.00
_cell.angle_beta   90.00
_cell.angle_gamma   90.00
#
_symmetry.space_group_name_H-M   'P 1'
#
loop_
_entity.id
_entity.type
_entity.pdbx_description
1 polymer ?
#
loop_
_entity_poly.entity_id
_entity_poly.type
_entity_poly.pdbx_seq_one_letter_code
_entity_poly.pdbx_strand_id
1 'polypeptide(L)'
;MTVTRPVSASLAKAFFYIVLLSILSTGIALLTLTSSLRDAEAINVAGSLRMQSYRLGYDLQSQSPQLNAHRQLFQQALNSPALQNLNAWYVPQAVKSRYGRLHANWLEMNARLIDGDLNWYQSNINNYVDQIDLFVLALQHYAERKVMLVFGISLAGGIGIFTLVFFT
;
A
#
# COMPACT_ATOMS: atom_id res chain seq x y z
N MET A 1 -42.72 43.44 -12.19
CA MET A 1 -42.28 42.52 -13.23
C MET A 1 -41.53 41.36 -12.58
N THR A 2 -42.21 40.24 -12.39
CA THR A 2 -41.57 39.01 -11.86
C THR A 2 -40.85 38.32 -13.03
N VAL A 3 -39.53 38.34 -13.02
CA VAL A 3 -38.72 37.60 -13.98
C VAL A 3 -38.85 36.13 -13.65
N THR A 4 -39.78 35.44 -14.29
CA THR A 4 -39.87 33.98 -14.24
C THR A 4 -38.69 33.40 -15.00
N ARG A 5 -37.70 32.86 -14.31
CA ARG A 5 -36.61 32.11 -14.94
C ARG A 5 -37.21 30.93 -15.71
N PRO A 6 -36.90 30.75 -17.01
CA PRO A 6 -37.47 29.65 -17.77
C PRO A 6 -37.08 28.31 -17.12
N VAL A 7 -38.05 27.44 -16.90
CA VAL A 7 -37.90 26.11 -16.31
C VAL A 7 -36.81 25.29 -17.01
N SER A 8 -36.63 25.53 -18.32
CA SER A 8 -35.55 24.90 -19.11
C SER A 8 -34.14 25.25 -18.65
N ALA A 9 -33.89 26.48 -18.17
CA ALA A 9 -32.57 26.89 -17.68
C ALA A 9 -32.23 26.23 -16.31
N SER A 10 -33.22 26.09 -15.45
CA SER A 10 -33.04 25.37 -14.16
C SER A 10 -32.82 23.89 -14.38
N LEU A 11 -33.54 23.28 -15.32
CA LEU A 11 -33.37 21.86 -15.66
C LEU A 11 -31.98 21.58 -16.28
N ALA A 12 -31.51 22.45 -17.18
CA ALA A 12 -30.20 22.35 -17.79
C ALA A 12 -29.08 22.47 -16.75
N LYS A 13 -29.21 23.39 -15.78
CA LYS A 13 -28.26 23.51 -14.66
C LYS A 13 -28.23 22.23 -13.80
N ALA A 14 -29.40 21.74 -13.41
CA ALA A 14 -29.49 20.51 -12.60
C ALA A 14 -28.85 19.33 -13.33
N PHE A 15 -29.12 19.17 -14.62
CA PHE A 15 -28.51 18.13 -15.44
C PHE A 15 -26.97 18.27 -15.51
N PHE A 16 -26.48 19.50 -15.73
CA PHE A 16 -25.02 19.77 -15.74
C PHE A 16 -24.35 19.38 -14.41
N TYR A 17 -24.95 19.75 -13.27
CA TYR A 17 -24.41 19.38 -11.96
C TYR A 17 -24.42 17.87 -11.71
N ILE A 18 -25.48 17.16 -12.14
CA ILE A 18 -25.55 15.70 -12.04
C ILE A 18 -24.44 15.04 -12.85
N VAL A 19 -24.24 15.49 -14.10
CA VAL A 19 -23.18 14.95 -14.98
C VAL A 19 -21.79 15.23 -14.37
N LEU A 20 -21.54 16.46 -13.93
CA LEU A 20 -20.30 16.85 -13.30
C LEU A 20 -20.02 16.00 -12.04
N LEU A 21 -21.01 15.83 -11.18
CA LEU A 21 -20.92 15.01 -9.97
C LEU A 21 -20.62 13.55 -10.31
N SER A 22 -21.27 13.01 -11.33
CA SER A 22 -21.04 11.62 -11.78
C SER A 22 -19.60 11.42 -12.27
N ILE A 23 -19.06 12.37 -13.04
CA ILE A 23 -17.67 12.32 -13.52
C ILE A 23 -16.69 12.39 -12.34
N LEU A 24 -16.90 13.32 -11.41
CA LEU A 24 -16.06 13.46 -10.21
C LEU A 24 -16.10 12.20 -9.35
N SER A 25 -17.29 11.67 -9.09
CA SER A 25 -17.47 10.44 -8.29
C SER A 25 -16.77 9.23 -8.93
N THR A 26 -16.94 9.06 -10.24
CA THR A 26 -16.27 7.98 -10.99
C THR A 26 -14.75 8.16 -10.98
N GLY A 27 -14.24 9.37 -11.14
CA GLY A 27 -12.81 9.68 -11.07
C GLY A 27 -12.22 9.34 -9.70
N ILE A 28 -12.89 9.74 -8.61
CA ILE A 28 -12.47 9.39 -7.24
C ILE A 28 -12.48 7.88 -7.03
N ALA A 29 -13.52 7.18 -7.49
CA ALA A 29 -13.62 5.72 -7.37
C ALA A 29 -12.46 5.01 -8.09
N LEU A 30 -12.12 5.43 -9.31
CA LEU A 30 -11.00 4.86 -10.08
C LEU A 30 -9.65 5.11 -9.40
N LEU A 31 -9.42 6.32 -8.89
CA LEU A 31 -8.18 6.65 -8.16
C LEU A 31 -8.05 5.83 -6.89
N THR A 32 -9.15 5.66 -6.15
CA THR A 32 -9.17 4.84 -4.94
C THR A 32 -8.89 3.38 -5.24
N LEU A 33 -9.51 2.83 -6.28
CA LEU A 33 -9.29 1.45 -6.71
C LEU A 33 -7.82 1.23 -7.09
N THR A 34 -7.24 2.10 -7.91
CA THR A 34 -5.84 2.02 -8.33
C THR A 34 -4.88 2.10 -7.14
N SER A 35 -5.16 2.99 -6.17
CA SER A 35 -4.37 3.08 -4.93
C SER A 35 -4.48 1.81 -4.11
N SER A 36 -5.68 1.26 -3.94
CA SER A 36 -5.92 0.03 -3.17
C SER A 36 -5.23 -1.19 -3.78
N LEU A 37 -5.20 -1.29 -5.10
CA LEU A 37 -4.47 -2.38 -5.80
C LEU A 37 -2.96 -2.30 -5.55
N ARG A 38 -2.36 -1.10 -5.58
CA ARG A 38 -0.95 -0.91 -5.26
C ARG A 38 -0.63 -1.23 -3.80
N ASP A 39 -1.51 -0.87 -2.89
CA ASP A 39 -1.36 -1.19 -1.47
C ASP A 39 -1.44 -2.70 -1.23
N ALA A 40 -2.40 -3.37 -1.87
CA ALA A 40 -2.54 -4.82 -1.80
C ALA A 40 -1.30 -5.54 -2.35
N GLU A 41 -0.71 -5.06 -3.45
CA GLU A 41 0.54 -5.58 -4.00
C GLU A 41 1.69 -5.42 -3.01
N ALA A 42 1.87 -4.23 -2.42
CA ALA A 42 2.92 -3.98 -1.44
C ALA A 42 2.77 -4.88 -0.20
N ILE A 43 1.55 -5.05 0.31
CA ILE A 43 1.24 -5.94 1.44
C ILE A 43 1.55 -7.40 1.08
N ASN A 44 1.16 -7.84 -0.11
CA ASN A 44 1.40 -9.22 -0.57
C ASN A 44 2.90 -9.51 -0.74
N VAL A 45 3.64 -8.61 -1.38
CA VAL A 45 5.09 -8.73 -1.52
C VAL A 45 5.77 -8.75 -0.16
N ALA A 46 5.44 -7.82 0.74
CA ALA A 46 5.99 -7.77 2.09
C ALA A 46 5.66 -9.06 2.87
N GLY A 47 4.43 -9.55 2.78
CA GLY A 47 4.01 -10.81 3.41
C GLY A 47 4.77 -12.04 2.88
N SER A 48 5.11 -12.05 1.59
CA SER A 48 5.88 -13.15 0.97
C SER A 48 7.29 -13.27 1.52
N LEU A 49 7.90 -12.16 1.99
CA LEU A 49 9.24 -12.15 2.58
C LEU A 49 9.33 -13.07 3.80
N ARG A 50 8.26 -13.23 4.57
CA ARG A 50 8.18 -14.13 5.73
C ARG A 50 8.42 -15.59 5.31
N MET A 51 7.64 -16.07 4.34
CA MET A 51 7.81 -17.42 3.80
C MET A 51 9.21 -17.62 3.19
N GLN A 52 9.68 -16.63 2.44
CA GLN A 52 11.00 -16.68 1.82
C GLN A 52 12.12 -16.72 2.86
N SER A 53 11.99 -16.01 4.00
CA SER A 53 12.95 -16.06 5.10
C SER A 53 13.08 -17.48 5.67
N TYR A 54 11.97 -18.16 5.91
CA TYR A 54 12.01 -19.56 6.41
C TYR A 54 12.55 -20.53 5.35
N ARG A 55 12.22 -20.30 4.07
CA ARG A 55 12.78 -21.10 2.95
C ARG A 55 14.31 -20.99 2.91
N LEU A 56 14.87 -19.80 3.07
CA LEU A 56 16.31 -19.60 3.12
C LEU A 56 16.98 -20.36 4.29
N GLY A 57 16.33 -20.38 5.46
CA GLY A 57 16.79 -21.18 6.59
C GLY A 57 16.79 -22.68 6.29
N TYR A 58 15.73 -23.17 5.64
CA TYR A 58 15.65 -24.56 5.22
C TYR A 58 16.72 -24.90 4.16
N ASP A 59 16.91 -24.03 3.17
CA ASP A 59 17.94 -24.23 2.12
C ASP A 59 19.35 -24.27 2.72
N LEU A 60 19.62 -23.39 3.69
CA LEU A 60 20.90 -23.38 4.39
C LEU A 60 21.12 -24.68 5.18
N GLN A 61 20.10 -25.13 5.92
CA GLN A 61 20.15 -26.35 6.72
C GLN A 61 20.32 -27.61 5.85
N SER A 62 19.64 -27.66 4.71
CA SER A 62 19.67 -28.81 3.78
C SER A 62 20.81 -28.73 2.77
N GLN A 63 21.66 -27.70 2.83
CA GLN A 63 22.72 -27.42 1.86
C GLN A 63 22.17 -27.40 0.41
N SER A 64 20.99 -26.83 0.22
CA SER A 64 20.29 -26.80 -1.06
C SER A 64 21.10 -26.03 -2.11
N PRO A 65 21.23 -26.58 -3.35
CA PRO A 65 21.84 -25.84 -4.46
C PRO A 65 21.01 -24.62 -4.90
N GLN A 66 19.76 -24.52 -4.45
CA GLN A 66 18.85 -23.41 -4.75
C GLN A 66 19.01 -22.20 -3.81
N LEU A 67 19.81 -22.30 -2.75
CA LEU A 67 20.00 -21.22 -1.78
C LEU A 67 20.33 -19.88 -2.45
N ASN A 68 21.26 -19.88 -3.40
CA ASN A 68 21.65 -18.65 -4.10
C ASN A 68 20.50 -18.06 -4.95
N ALA A 69 19.74 -18.91 -5.62
CA ALA A 69 18.58 -18.46 -6.40
C ALA A 69 17.50 -17.87 -5.49
N HIS A 70 17.19 -18.51 -4.37
CA HIS A 70 16.20 -18.01 -3.40
C HIS A 70 16.66 -16.73 -2.69
N ARG A 71 17.96 -16.55 -2.44
CA ARG A 71 18.52 -15.28 -1.93
C ARG A 71 18.30 -14.14 -2.92
N GLN A 72 18.53 -14.40 -4.21
CA GLN A 72 18.27 -13.40 -5.26
C GLN A 72 16.78 -13.05 -5.36
N LEU A 73 15.89 -14.03 -5.27
CA LEU A 73 14.44 -13.80 -5.25
C LEU A 73 14.01 -12.96 -4.05
N PHE A 74 14.55 -13.22 -2.87
CA PHE A 74 14.32 -12.41 -1.69
C PHE A 74 14.78 -10.96 -1.89
N GLN A 75 15.99 -10.78 -2.41
CA GLN A 75 16.55 -9.46 -2.73
C GLN A 75 15.67 -8.71 -3.74
N GLN A 76 15.19 -9.40 -4.78
CA GLN A 76 14.30 -8.81 -5.78
C GLN A 76 12.96 -8.43 -5.18
N ALA A 77 12.37 -9.26 -4.32
CA ALA A 77 11.12 -8.95 -3.63
C ALA A 77 11.27 -7.74 -2.71
N LEU A 78 12.35 -7.69 -1.92
CA LEU A 78 12.63 -6.57 -1.02
C LEU A 78 12.87 -5.25 -1.78
N ASN A 79 13.43 -5.31 -2.99
CA ASN A 79 13.68 -4.16 -3.87
C ASN A 79 12.62 -4.00 -4.97
N SER A 80 11.46 -4.66 -4.84
CA SER A 80 10.41 -4.56 -5.85
C SER A 80 9.86 -3.12 -5.96
N PRO A 81 9.37 -2.70 -7.13
CA PRO A 81 8.76 -1.39 -7.32
C PRO A 81 7.62 -1.13 -6.33
N ALA A 82 6.85 -2.18 -5.96
CA ALA A 82 5.77 -2.08 -4.98
C ALA A 82 6.26 -1.59 -3.60
N LEU A 83 7.45 -2.04 -3.16
CA LEU A 83 8.05 -1.63 -1.89
C LEU A 83 8.91 -0.35 -2.03
N GLN A 84 9.62 -0.17 -3.14
CA GLN A 84 10.42 1.04 -3.36
C GLN A 84 9.58 2.32 -3.41
N ASN A 85 8.35 2.24 -3.93
CA ASN A 85 7.41 3.36 -3.96
C ASN A 85 7.02 3.85 -2.56
N LEU A 86 7.27 3.07 -1.50
CA LEU A 86 7.06 3.48 -0.11
C LEU A 86 8.08 4.52 0.38
N ASN A 87 9.13 4.81 -0.37
CA ASN A 87 10.07 5.89 -0.06
C ASN A 87 9.55 7.29 -0.45
N ALA A 88 8.38 7.37 -1.11
CA ALA A 88 7.79 8.63 -1.52
C ALA A 88 7.52 9.57 -0.32
N TRP A 89 7.59 10.88 -0.56
CA TRP A 89 7.49 11.90 0.49
C TRP A 89 6.18 11.87 1.30
N TYR A 90 5.10 11.42 0.68
CA TYR A 90 3.75 11.35 1.30
C TYR A 90 3.53 10.07 2.13
N VAL A 91 4.46 9.11 2.11
CA VAL A 91 4.34 7.87 2.89
C VAL A 91 4.73 8.16 4.35
N PRO A 92 3.96 7.66 5.34
CA PRO A 92 4.26 7.87 6.75
C PRO A 92 5.63 7.38 7.16
N GLN A 93 6.29 8.15 8.04
CA GLN A 93 7.63 7.80 8.53
C GLN A 93 7.67 6.43 9.23
N ALA A 94 6.58 6.02 9.87
CA ALA A 94 6.47 4.70 10.49
C ALA A 94 6.64 3.55 9.48
N VAL A 95 6.10 3.69 8.27
CA VAL A 95 6.26 2.72 7.18
C VAL A 95 7.70 2.74 6.66
N LYS A 96 8.23 3.93 6.37
CA LYS A 96 9.59 4.11 5.86
C LYS A 96 10.66 3.55 6.79
N SER A 97 10.55 3.83 8.09
CA SER A 97 11.52 3.38 9.08
C SER A 97 11.52 1.85 9.23
N ARG A 98 10.35 1.21 9.13
CA ARG A 98 10.25 -0.26 9.16
C ARG A 98 10.84 -0.88 7.91
N TYR A 99 10.55 -0.32 6.74
CA TYR A 99 11.14 -0.76 5.47
C TYR A 99 12.67 -0.62 5.49
N GLY A 100 13.19 0.51 5.96
CA GLY A 100 14.64 0.74 6.11
C GLY A 100 15.31 -0.26 7.06
N ARG A 101 14.64 -0.65 8.16
CA ARG A 101 15.16 -1.69 9.06
C ARG A 101 15.22 -3.06 8.39
N LEU A 102 14.21 -3.43 7.61
CA LEU A 102 14.25 -4.69 6.86
C LEU A 102 15.46 -4.74 5.92
N HIS A 103 15.75 -3.64 5.23
CA HIS A 103 16.94 -3.54 4.38
C HIS A 103 18.24 -3.67 5.18
N ALA A 104 18.37 -2.93 6.29
CA ALA A 104 19.57 -2.97 7.11
C ALA A 104 19.83 -4.37 7.66
N ASN A 105 18.80 -5.03 8.20
CA ASN A 105 18.91 -6.37 8.74
C ASN A 105 19.12 -7.43 7.65
N TRP A 106 18.57 -7.23 6.47
CA TRP A 106 18.81 -8.11 5.34
C TRP A 106 20.29 -8.17 4.95
N LEU A 107 21.01 -7.06 5.02
CA LEU A 107 22.45 -7.05 4.72
C LEU A 107 23.22 -8.03 5.60
N GLU A 108 22.93 -8.06 6.90
CA GLU A 108 23.54 -9.01 7.83
C GLU A 108 23.06 -10.45 7.59
N MET A 109 21.73 -10.66 7.48
CA MET A 109 21.14 -11.96 7.18
C MET A 109 21.73 -12.58 5.92
N ASN A 110 21.86 -11.78 4.87
CA ASN A 110 22.41 -12.20 3.59
C ASN A 110 23.91 -12.56 3.69
N ALA A 111 24.70 -11.82 4.44
CA ALA A 111 26.12 -12.16 4.68
C ALA A 111 26.24 -13.51 5.41
N ARG A 112 25.43 -13.73 6.45
CA ARG A 112 25.41 -15.01 7.18
C ARG A 112 24.97 -16.20 6.33
N LEU A 113 24.05 -15.99 5.40
CA LEU A 113 23.66 -17.01 4.42
C LEU A 113 24.82 -17.36 3.46
N ILE A 114 25.62 -16.37 3.05
CA ILE A 114 26.81 -16.58 2.21
C ILE A 114 27.88 -17.35 2.98
N ASP A 115 28.09 -16.99 4.24
CA ASP A 115 29.09 -17.62 5.12
C ASP A 115 28.67 -19.02 5.59
N GLY A 116 27.42 -19.42 5.36
CA GLY A 116 26.89 -20.71 5.80
C GLY A 116 26.64 -20.80 7.31
N ASP A 117 26.48 -19.66 8.00
CA ASP A 117 26.31 -19.60 9.46
C ASP A 117 24.86 -19.95 9.86
N LEU A 118 24.56 -21.25 9.85
CA LEU A 118 23.24 -21.79 10.19
C LEU A 118 22.81 -21.44 11.62
N ASN A 119 23.72 -21.54 12.58
CA ASN A 119 23.39 -21.29 13.97
C ASN A 119 22.97 -19.85 14.20
N TRP A 120 23.69 -18.90 13.64
CA TRP A 120 23.33 -17.50 13.72
C TRP A 120 21.98 -17.24 13.01
N TYR A 121 21.79 -17.79 11.81
CA TYR A 121 20.57 -17.61 11.04
C TYR A 121 19.34 -18.12 11.80
N GLN A 122 19.39 -19.35 12.33
CA GLN A 122 18.32 -19.95 13.12
C GLN A 122 17.99 -19.16 14.39
N SER A 123 19.00 -18.56 15.03
CA SER A 123 18.81 -17.75 16.23
C SER A 123 18.15 -16.39 15.93
N ASN A 124 18.29 -15.86 14.72
CA ASN A 124 17.85 -14.51 14.37
C ASN A 124 16.63 -14.47 13.44
N ILE A 125 16.27 -15.59 12.78
CA ILE A 125 15.19 -15.65 11.80
C ILE A 125 13.85 -15.20 12.37
N ASN A 126 13.48 -15.60 13.57
CA ASN A 126 12.20 -15.25 14.18
C ASN A 126 12.11 -13.73 14.43
N ASN A 127 13.18 -13.11 14.93
CA ASN A 127 13.21 -11.66 15.11
C ASN A 127 13.07 -10.92 13.78
N TYR A 128 13.68 -11.43 12.72
CA TYR A 128 13.54 -10.85 11.39
C TYR A 128 12.10 -10.98 10.83
N VAL A 129 11.49 -12.14 11.02
CA VAL A 129 10.09 -12.38 10.63
C VAL A 129 9.14 -11.49 11.43
N ASP A 130 9.35 -11.30 12.73
CA ASP A 130 8.56 -10.36 13.53
C ASP A 130 8.66 -8.92 12.99
N GLN A 131 9.83 -8.51 12.50
CA GLN A 131 9.98 -7.20 11.86
C GLN A 131 9.23 -7.12 10.52
N ILE A 132 9.19 -8.20 9.74
CA ILE A 132 8.37 -8.27 8.53
C ILE A 132 6.88 -8.14 8.90
N ASP A 133 6.42 -8.83 9.93
CA ASP A 133 5.02 -8.76 10.38
C ASP A 133 4.64 -7.35 10.86
N LEU A 134 5.50 -6.69 11.59
CA LEU A 134 5.30 -5.29 11.98
C LEU A 134 5.30 -4.33 10.79
N PHE A 135 6.08 -4.62 9.76
CA PHE A 135 6.07 -3.85 8.51
C PHE A 135 4.76 -4.06 7.74
N VAL A 136 4.31 -5.30 7.59
CA VAL A 136 3.02 -5.64 6.96
C VAL A 136 1.87 -4.95 7.68
N LEU A 137 1.86 -4.99 9.01
CA LEU A 137 0.84 -4.30 9.82
C LEU A 137 0.85 -2.78 9.59
N ALA A 138 2.03 -2.16 9.49
CA ALA A 138 2.15 -0.74 9.19
C ALA A 138 1.61 -0.40 7.79
N LEU A 139 1.84 -1.26 6.79
CA LEU A 139 1.27 -1.12 5.45
C LEU A 139 -0.26 -1.21 5.45
N GLN A 140 -0.82 -2.18 6.18
CA GLN A 140 -2.27 -2.34 6.34
C GLN A 140 -2.91 -1.10 6.95
N HIS A 141 -2.38 -0.61 8.07
CA HIS A 141 -2.88 0.62 8.70
C HIS A 141 -2.75 1.86 7.80
N TYR A 142 -1.69 1.93 7.00
CA TYR A 142 -1.53 3.01 6.04
C TYR A 142 -2.59 2.94 4.92
N ALA A 143 -2.84 1.75 4.38
CA ALA A 143 -3.87 1.51 3.36
C ALA A 143 -5.27 1.86 3.90
N GLU A 144 -5.61 1.38 5.11
CA GLU A 144 -6.89 1.67 5.77
C GLU A 144 -7.12 3.16 5.96
N ARG A 145 -6.12 3.90 6.43
CA ARG A 145 -6.21 5.36 6.60
C ARG A 145 -6.48 6.08 5.30
N LYS A 146 -5.86 5.67 4.20
CA LYS A 146 -6.11 6.26 2.87
C LYS A 146 -7.56 6.06 2.43
N VAL A 147 -8.10 4.85 2.58
CA VAL A 147 -9.50 4.55 2.24
C VAL A 147 -10.46 5.36 3.08
N MET A 148 -10.23 5.44 4.40
CA MET A 148 -11.05 6.25 5.34
C MET A 148 -11.04 7.73 4.97
N LEU A 149 -9.88 8.27 4.58
CA LEU A 149 -9.73 9.67 4.20
C LEU A 149 -10.50 9.99 2.90
N VAL A 150 -10.37 9.13 1.90
CA VAL A 150 -11.11 9.26 0.62
C VAL A 150 -12.61 9.15 0.86
N PHE A 151 -13.06 8.21 1.67
CA PHE A 151 -14.46 8.06 2.04
C PHE A 151 -15.00 9.32 2.74
N GLY A 152 -14.25 9.86 3.71
CA GLY A 152 -14.62 11.09 4.42
C GLY A 152 -14.75 12.30 3.48
N ILE A 153 -13.79 12.48 2.56
CA ILE A 153 -13.82 13.56 1.56
C ILE A 153 -15.01 13.39 0.62
N SER A 154 -15.28 12.17 0.15
CA SER A 154 -16.40 11.87 -0.74
C SER A 154 -17.74 12.14 -0.08
N LEU A 155 -17.90 11.77 1.19
CA LEU A 155 -19.12 12.02 1.95
C LEU A 155 -19.34 13.52 2.18
N ALA A 156 -18.30 14.25 2.60
CA ALA A 156 -18.37 15.71 2.80
C ALA A 156 -18.70 16.45 1.50
N GLY A 157 -18.08 16.05 0.39
CA GLY A 157 -18.38 16.59 -0.95
C GLY A 157 -19.83 16.35 -1.37
N GLY A 158 -20.34 15.13 -1.16
CA GLY A 158 -21.73 14.77 -1.45
C GLY A 158 -22.73 15.61 -0.64
N ILE A 159 -22.50 15.78 0.66
CA ILE A 159 -23.34 16.62 1.55
C ILE A 159 -23.28 18.08 1.09
N GLY A 160 -22.11 18.62 0.75
CA GLY A 160 -21.95 19.99 0.30
C GLY A 160 -22.73 20.27 -1.00
N ILE A 161 -22.68 19.36 -1.96
CA ILE A 161 -23.42 19.49 -3.23
C ILE A 161 -24.92 19.38 -2.99
N PHE A 162 -25.36 18.42 -2.16
CA PHE A 162 -26.78 18.28 -1.80
C PHE A 162 -27.33 19.57 -1.18
N THR A 163 -26.58 20.17 -0.25
CA THR A 163 -26.92 21.43 0.38
C THR A 163 -27.04 22.57 -0.64
N LEU A 164 -26.05 22.66 -1.55
CA LEU A 164 -26.05 23.67 -2.63
C LEU A 164 -27.27 23.54 -3.54
N VAL A 165 -27.62 22.32 -3.94
CA VAL A 165 -28.78 22.05 -4.82
C VAL A 165 -30.10 22.35 -4.10
N PHE A 166 -30.18 22.07 -2.81
CA PHE A 166 -31.41 22.29 -2.03
C PHE A 166 -31.68 23.77 -1.74
N PHE A 167 -30.63 24.59 -1.58
CA PHE A 167 -30.76 26.02 -1.28
C PHE A 167 -30.67 26.94 -2.52
N THR A 168 -30.54 26.39 -3.72
CA THR A 168 -30.52 27.16 -4.99
C THR A 168 -31.80 26.98 -5.76
#